data_fdca559c3aa7aebd8cb6fa303b02c99f
#
_entry.id   fdca559c3aa7aebd8cb6fa303b02c99f
#
_cell.length_a   1.000
_cell.length_b   1.000
_cell.length_c   1.000
_cell.angle_alpha   90.00
_cell.angle_beta   90.00
_cell.angle_gamma   90.00
#
_symmetry.space_group_name_H-M   'P 1'
#
loop_
_entity.id
_entity.type
_entity.pdbx_description
1 polymer ?
#
loop_
_entity_poly.entity_id
_entity_poly.type
_entity_poly.pdbx_seq_one_letter_code
_entity_poly.pdbx_strand_id
1 'polypeptide(L)'
;SADIYWYHTDLNSAPLEVTDAAGNLCWSGQYDTFGKLQGQTVDGAAQRQGAQYQQPLRYAGQYQDDESGLHYNLFRYYEPEVGRFTTQDPIGLRGGLNLYQYAPNPLMWVDPFGLTNEDVTTFYHAGDIKGAIDPSYGNGLKDFDPAGKGGFYVTTDRAQAERWAQMRTDRNMSITQFDVPNSELAKLNIKTFGSANAEWAEFVTKARAGTLAHSYDAVSGPMLLNLKDFRRGGKPRAGGSQFAIYSDKAATTFNKYKSGCK
;
A
#
# COMPACT_ATOMS: atom_id res chain seq x y z
N SER A 1 24.69 23.20 22.87
CA SER A 1 23.56 23.49 21.96
C SER A 1 23.54 22.41 20.90
N ALA A 2 22.39 21.85 20.60
CA ALA A 2 22.25 20.93 19.48
C ALA A 2 22.38 21.71 18.18
N ASP A 3 23.24 21.24 17.27
CA ASP A 3 23.35 21.81 15.93
C ASP A 3 22.18 21.27 15.09
N ILE A 4 21.54 22.15 14.31
CA ILE A 4 20.41 21.81 13.43
C ILE A 4 20.94 21.72 12.01
N TYR A 5 20.60 20.63 11.32
CA TYR A 5 20.93 20.40 9.92
C TYR A 5 19.65 20.13 9.12
N TRP A 6 19.61 20.65 7.88
CA TRP A 6 18.53 20.41 6.94
C TRP A 6 18.98 19.50 5.83
N TYR A 7 18.21 18.45 5.58
CA TYR A 7 18.47 17.45 4.54
C TYR A 7 17.65 17.76 3.30
N HIS A 8 18.31 17.90 2.16
CA HIS A 8 17.69 18.01 0.84
C HIS A 8 17.87 16.65 0.16
N THR A 9 16.75 15.98 -0.17
CA THR A 9 16.75 14.60 -0.64
C THR A 9 16.17 14.48 -2.04
N ASP A 10 16.46 13.37 -2.71
CA ASP A 10 15.74 12.94 -3.89
C ASP A 10 14.38 12.30 -3.53
N LEU A 11 13.68 11.76 -4.53
CA LEU A 11 12.38 11.10 -4.35
C LEU A 11 12.46 9.81 -3.50
N ASN A 12 13.64 9.19 -3.41
CA ASN A 12 13.91 7.98 -2.63
C ASN A 12 14.44 8.28 -1.23
N SER A 13 14.40 9.55 -0.83
CA SER A 13 14.93 10.07 0.44
C SER A 13 16.46 9.94 0.60
N ALA A 14 17.20 9.72 -0.49
CA ALA A 14 18.65 9.80 -0.45
C ALA A 14 19.09 11.26 -0.28
N PRO A 15 19.92 11.60 0.73
CA PRO A 15 20.42 12.96 0.91
C PRO A 15 21.28 13.40 -0.27
N LEU A 16 20.92 14.47 -0.94
CA LEU A 16 21.72 15.10 -2.00
C LEU A 16 22.60 16.21 -1.43
N GLU A 17 22.06 16.98 -0.51
CA GLU A 17 22.74 18.09 0.16
C GLU A 17 22.33 18.15 1.64
N VAL A 18 23.24 18.65 2.48
CA VAL A 18 22.97 18.96 3.87
C VAL A 18 23.44 20.38 4.16
N THR A 19 22.56 21.21 4.74
CA THR A 19 22.87 22.60 5.10
C THR A 19 22.73 22.79 6.62
N ASP A 20 23.48 23.76 7.15
CA ASP A 20 23.32 24.21 8.54
C ASP A 20 22.09 25.13 8.70
N ALA A 21 21.84 25.57 9.93
CA ALA A 21 20.71 26.46 10.25
C ALA A 21 20.79 27.84 9.56
N ALA A 22 21.97 28.26 9.10
CA ALA A 22 22.20 29.49 8.36
C ALA A 22 22.08 29.31 6.84
N GLY A 23 21.86 28.07 6.36
CA GLY A 23 21.76 27.75 4.95
C GLY A 23 23.11 27.48 4.26
N ASN A 24 24.21 27.39 5.02
CA ASN A 24 25.49 27.05 4.42
C ASN A 24 25.55 25.56 4.09
N LEU A 25 26.09 25.21 2.92
CA LEU A 25 26.27 23.81 2.50
C LEU A 25 27.34 23.16 3.40
N CYS A 26 26.99 22.05 4.04
CA CYS A 26 27.86 21.25 4.88
C CYS A 26 28.37 20.00 4.20
N TRP A 27 27.51 19.40 3.36
CA TRP A 27 27.80 18.18 2.65
C TRP A 27 26.97 18.09 1.37
N SER A 28 27.53 17.51 0.31
CA SER A 28 26.78 17.10 -0.87
C SER A 28 27.28 15.75 -1.37
N GLY A 29 26.36 14.93 -1.94
CA GLY A 29 26.65 13.61 -2.46
C GLY A 29 26.03 13.35 -3.82
N GLN A 30 26.70 12.52 -4.62
CA GLN A 30 26.23 12.03 -5.90
C GLN A 30 26.13 10.51 -5.85
N TYR A 31 25.01 9.97 -6.31
CA TYR A 31 24.70 8.55 -6.28
C TYR A 31 24.60 7.97 -7.68
N ASP A 32 24.88 6.67 -7.79
CA ASP A 32 24.52 5.90 -8.98
C ASP A 32 23.06 5.46 -8.95
N THR A 33 22.68 4.68 -9.96
CA THR A 33 21.30 4.19 -10.15
C THR A 33 20.80 3.32 -8.99
N PHE A 34 21.72 2.68 -8.24
CA PHE A 34 21.38 1.77 -7.14
C PHE A 34 21.67 2.37 -5.77
N GLY A 35 21.93 3.68 -5.69
CA GLY A 35 22.13 4.39 -4.43
C GLY A 35 23.52 4.26 -3.83
N LYS A 36 24.52 3.76 -4.58
CA LYS A 36 25.92 3.81 -4.17
C LYS A 36 26.42 5.25 -4.26
N LEU A 37 27.04 5.73 -3.21
CA LEU A 37 27.69 7.04 -3.20
C LEU A 37 28.93 7.01 -4.12
N GLN A 38 28.89 7.76 -5.21
CA GLN A 38 29.97 7.86 -6.20
C GLN A 38 30.98 8.95 -5.87
N GLY A 39 30.49 10.01 -5.22
CA GLY A 39 31.32 11.14 -4.82
C GLY A 39 30.62 11.96 -3.75
N GLN A 40 31.40 12.62 -2.93
CA GLN A 40 30.90 13.54 -1.92
C GLN A 40 31.84 14.75 -1.77
N THR A 41 31.25 15.87 -1.39
CA THR A 41 31.98 17.07 -1.00
C THR A 41 31.58 17.44 0.42
N VAL A 42 32.57 17.72 1.26
CA VAL A 42 32.38 18.22 2.63
C VAL A 42 32.94 19.63 2.70
N ASP A 43 32.12 20.61 3.02
CA ASP A 43 32.61 21.99 3.14
C ASP A 43 33.50 22.15 4.39
N GLY A 44 34.62 22.82 4.23
CA GLY A 44 35.56 23.11 5.33
C GLY A 44 34.99 23.94 6.47
N ALA A 45 33.91 24.70 6.22
CA ALA A 45 33.18 25.45 7.24
C ALA A 45 32.36 24.52 8.19
N ALA A 46 32.01 23.31 7.76
CA ALA A 46 31.37 22.29 8.59
C ALA A 46 32.35 21.56 9.51
N GLN A 47 33.67 21.75 9.32
CA GLN A 47 34.73 21.18 10.17
C GLN A 47 34.91 21.98 11.44
N ARG A 48 33.93 22.05 12.31
CA ARG A 48 34.11 22.58 13.66
C ARG A 48 34.91 21.57 14.49
N GLN A 49 36.06 21.99 14.98
CA GLN A 49 36.91 21.27 15.96
C GLN A 49 37.55 19.96 15.45
N GLY A 50 37.92 19.85 14.15
CA GLY A 50 38.68 18.72 13.64
C GLY A 50 37.91 17.44 13.39
N ALA A 51 36.57 17.42 13.58
CA ALA A 51 35.71 16.31 13.20
C ALA A 51 35.19 16.52 11.77
N GLN A 52 35.44 15.57 10.89
CA GLN A 52 34.87 15.56 9.54
C GLN A 52 33.37 15.25 9.64
N TYR A 53 32.50 16.04 8.95
CA TYR A 53 31.09 15.73 8.86
C TYR A 53 30.91 14.39 8.11
N GLN A 54 30.22 13.44 8.77
CA GLN A 54 29.90 12.14 8.19
C GLN A 54 28.42 12.08 7.87
N GLN A 55 28.09 11.67 6.63
CA GLN A 55 26.73 11.50 6.19
C GLN A 55 26.47 10.03 5.81
N PRO A 56 26.01 9.22 6.79
CA PRO A 56 25.78 7.80 6.57
C PRO A 56 24.41 7.43 6.04
N LEU A 57 23.44 8.37 6.02
CA LEU A 57 22.09 8.08 5.52
C LEU A 57 22.10 7.86 4.01
N ARG A 58 21.29 6.90 3.54
CA ARG A 58 21.15 6.51 2.13
C ARG A 58 19.68 6.58 1.74
N TYR A 59 19.12 5.60 1.05
CA TYR A 59 17.68 5.54 0.79
C TYR A 59 16.86 5.51 2.08
N ALA A 60 15.54 5.72 2.00
CA ALA A 60 14.66 5.68 3.17
C ALA A 60 14.91 4.41 4.01
N GLY A 61 15.23 4.60 5.30
CA GLY A 61 15.53 3.50 6.23
C GLY A 61 16.94 2.92 6.15
N GLN A 62 17.80 3.42 5.25
CA GLN A 62 19.15 2.90 5.07
C GLN A 62 20.22 3.73 5.78
N TYR A 63 21.20 3.04 6.34
CA TYR A 63 22.39 3.58 6.97
C TYR A 63 23.64 2.87 6.44
N GLN A 64 24.59 3.60 5.89
CA GLN A 64 25.84 3.00 5.39
C GLN A 64 26.68 2.47 6.55
N ASP A 65 27.12 1.23 6.41
CA ASP A 65 28.16 0.63 7.22
C ASP A 65 29.52 0.83 6.51
N ASP A 66 30.36 1.68 7.08
CA ASP A 66 31.64 2.03 6.47
C ASP A 66 32.67 0.87 6.48
N GLU A 67 32.49 -0.14 7.35
CA GLU A 67 33.38 -1.30 7.40
C GLU A 67 33.13 -2.27 6.25
N SER A 68 31.85 -2.51 5.93
CA SER A 68 31.45 -3.46 4.88
C SER A 68 31.14 -2.80 3.53
N GLY A 69 30.85 -1.49 3.52
CA GLY A 69 30.33 -0.76 2.37
C GLY A 69 28.86 -1.05 2.05
N LEU A 70 28.21 -1.91 2.85
CA LEU A 70 26.81 -2.24 2.73
C LEU A 70 25.91 -1.16 3.34
N HIS A 71 24.62 -1.14 2.98
CA HIS A 71 23.64 -0.30 3.64
C HIS A 71 22.78 -1.14 4.59
N TYR A 72 22.87 -0.88 5.89
CA TYR A 72 22.00 -1.46 6.90
C TYR A 72 20.57 -0.94 6.70
N ASN A 73 19.62 -1.84 6.55
CA ASN A 73 18.20 -1.54 6.30
C ASN A 73 17.33 -2.39 7.24
N LEU A 74 17.41 -2.10 8.53
CA LEU A 74 16.70 -2.70 9.65
C LEU A 74 16.77 -4.24 9.70
N PHE A 75 16.10 -4.97 8.82
CA PHE A 75 16.05 -6.44 8.80
C PHE A 75 17.05 -7.09 7.83
N ARG A 76 17.61 -6.31 6.90
CA ARG A 76 18.53 -6.79 5.88
C ARG A 76 19.69 -5.81 5.64
N TYR A 77 20.72 -6.30 4.99
CA TYR A 77 21.77 -5.45 4.40
C TYR A 77 21.57 -5.36 2.89
N TYR A 78 21.59 -4.14 2.39
CA TYR A 78 21.50 -3.84 0.97
C TYR A 78 22.91 -3.66 0.40
N GLU A 79 23.18 -4.32 -0.74
CA GLU A 79 24.41 -4.23 -1.50
C GLU A 79 24.25 -3.24 -2.65
N PRO A 80 24.78 -2.00 -2.53
CA PRO A 80 24.52 -0.97 -3.53
C PRO A 80 25.27 -1.20 -4.84
N GLU A 81 26.33 -2.04 -4.88
CA GLU A 81 27.03 -2.34 -6.12
C GLU A 81 26.22 -3.19 -7.09
N VAL A 82 25.37 -4.05 -6.56
CA VAL A 82 24.51 -4.95 -7.35
C VAL A 82 23.02 -4.65 -7.22
N GLY A 83 22.64 -3.66 -6.44
CA GLY A 83 21.28 -3.16 -6.34
C GLY A 83 20.29 -4.14 -5.68
N ARG A 84 20.74 -4.96 -4.71
CA ARG A 84 19.88 -5.96 -4.06
C ARG A 84 20.26 -6.19 -2.60
N PHE A 85 19.38 -6.85 -1.86
CA PHE A 85 19.69 -7.35 -0.52
C PHE A 85 20.68 -8.53 -0.54
N THR A 86 21.48 -8.65 0.51
CA THR A 86 22.50 -9.71 0.69
C THR A 86 21.89 -11.02 1.17
N THR A 87 20.72 -10.96 1.82
CA THR A 87 19.98 -12.10 2.36
C THR A 87 18.57 -12.19 1.79
N GLN A 88 17.98 -13.37 1.86
CA GLN A 88 16.58 -13.58 1.47
C GLN A 88 15.66 -12.77 2.35
N ASP A 89 14.51 -12.38 1.80
CA ASP A 89 13.48 -11.67 2.53
C ASP A 89 12.97 -12.52 3.71
N PRO A 90 13.02 -12.03 4.96
CA PRO A 90 12.52 -12.76 6.12
C PRO A 90 11.03 -13.09 6.05
N ILE A 91 10.24 -12.31 5.28
CA ILE A 91 8.82 -12.59 5.05
C ILE A 91 8.59 -13.52 3.85
N GLY A 92 9.67 -13.98 3.21
CA GLY A 92 9.63 -14.92 2.09
C GLY A 92 8.90 -14.37 0.88
N LEU A 93 8.13 -15.22 0.19
CA LEU A 93 7.39 -14.85 -1.02
C LEU A 93 6.32 -13.74 -0.81
N ARG A 94 6.06 -13.33 0.43
CA ARG A 94 5.21 -12.16 0.72
C ARG A 94 5.86 -10.84 0.30
N GLY A 95 7.19 -10.79 0.26
CA GLY A 95 7.97 -9.65 -0.24
C GLY A 95 8.17 -9.65 -1.76
N GLY A 96 7.64 -10.66 -2.49
CA GLY A 96 7.78 -10.79 -3.93
C GLY A 96 8.44 -12.11 -4.35
N LEU A 97 8.48 -12.38 -5.66
CA LEU A 97 9.08 -13.60 -6.21
C LEU A 97 10.61 -13.61 -6.13
N ASN A 98 11.23 -12.44 -6.24
CA ASN A 98 12.67 -12.27 -6.10
C ASN A 98 13.01 -11.89 -4.66
N LEU A 99 13.37 -12.87 -3.85
CA LEU A 99 13.63 -12.71 -2.40
C LEU A 99 14.80 -11.76 -2.06
N TYR A 100 15.60 -11.37 -3.03
CA TYR A 100 16.75 -10.48 -2.86
C TYR A 100 16.53 -9.08 -3.42
N GLN A 101 15.41 -8.84 -4.10
CA GLN A 101 15.13 -7.56 -4.74
C GLN A 101 14.88 -6.46 -3.69
N TYR A 102 15.39 -5.24 -3.96
CA TYR A 102 15.12 -4.06 -3.12
C TYR A 102 13.72 -3.51 -3.41
N ALA A 103 13.43 -3.23 -4.67
CA ALA A 103 12.14 -2.71 -5.12
C ALA A 103 11.93 -3.04 -6.61
N PRO A 104 10.68 -3.09 -7.10
CA PRO A 104 10.37 -3.33 -8.52
C PRO A 104 10.98 -2.26 -9.44
N ASN A 105 11.06 -1.03 -8.96
CA ASN A 105 11.73 0.09 -9.60
C ASN A 105 12.42 0.95 -8.53
N PRO A 106 13.74 0.81 -8.34
CA PRO A 106 14.46 1.53 -7.29
C PRO A 106 14.51 3.06 -7.49
N LEU A 107 14.09 3.58 -8.65
CA LEU A 107 14.02 5.03 -8.90
C LEU A 107 12.71 5.66 -8.41
N MET A 108 11.67 4.86 -8.10
CA MET A 108 10.34 5.34 -7.73
C MET A 108 9.76 4.67 -6.48
N TRP A 109 10.40 3.63 -5.99
CA TRP A 109 9.91 2.81 -4.88
C TRP A 109 10.98 2.69 -3.81
N VAL A 110 10.56 2.73 -2.55
CA VAL A 110 11.46 2.58 -1.39
C VAL A 110 11.02 1.39 -0.54
N ASP A 111 11.99 0.70 0.07
CA ASP A 111 11.75 -0.33 1.08
C ASP A 111 12.39 0.08 2.41
N PRO A 112 11.71 0.90 3.24
CA PRO A 112 12.29 1.46 4.46
C PRO A 112 12.62 0.44 5.54
N PHE A 113 12.04 -0.76 5.46
CA PHE A 113 12.22 -1.82 6.45
C PHE A 113 13.09 -2.97 5.98
N GLY A 114 13.44 -3.04 4.70
CA GLY A 114 14.13 -4.19 4.13
C GLY A 114 13.28 -5.46 4.15
N LEU A 115 11.96 -5.35 4.00
CA LEU A 115 11.04 -6.48 4.13
C LEU A 115 10.11 -6.67 2.93
N THR A 116 9.98 -5.68 2.06
CA THR A 116 9.06 -5.75 0.95
C THR A 116 9.54 -4.90 -0.20
N ASN A 117 9.40 -5.44 -1.37
CA ASN A 117 9.60 -4.72 -2.62
C ASN A 117 8.31 -4.67 -3.44
N GLU A 118 7.21 -5.14 -2.89
CA GLU A 118 5.89 -5.04 -3.49
C GLU A 118 4.87 -4.64 -2.42
N ASP A 119 4.34 -3.43 -2.54
CA ASP A 119 3.25 -2.98 -1.69
C ASP A 119 2.05 -3.89 -1.91
N VAL A 120 1.56 -4.48 -0.83
CA VAL A 120 0.34 -5.25 -0.84
C VAL A 120 -0.78 -4.47 -0.16
N THR A 121 -1.96 -4.52 -0.73
CA THR A 121 -3.17 -4.11 -0.02
C THR A 121 -3.82 -5.35 0.58
N THR A 122 -3.95 -5.32 1.91
CA THR A 122 -4.64 -6.39 2.63
C THR A 122 -6.14 -6.12 2.67
N PHE A 123 -6.91 -7.09 2.23
CA PHE A 123 -8.38 -7.07 2.27
C PHE A 123 -8.91 -8.17 3.18
N TYR A 124 -10.07 -7.93 3.78
CA TYR A 124 -10.75 -8.83 4.70
C TYR A 124 -12.18 -9.08 4.26
N HIS A 125 -12.59 -10.35 4.29
CA HIS A 125 -13.98 -10.76 4.10
C HIS A 125 -14.51 -11.39 5.39
N ALA A 126 -15.70 -10.96 5.81
CA ALA A 126 -16.40 -11.55 6.96
C ALA A 126 -17.12 -12.83 6.51
N GLY A 127 -16.50 -13.95 6.65
CA GLY A 127 -17.00 -15.25 6.28
C GLY A 127 -15.92 -16.23 5.83
N ASP A 128 -16.25 -17.51 5.92
CA ASP A 128 -15.44 -18.58 5.38
C ASP A 128 -15.79 -18.79 3.90
N ILE A 129 -14.78 -18.75 3.04
CA ILE A 129 -14.94 -18.94 1.59
C ILE A 129 -14.53 -20.35 1.26
N LYS A 130 -15.54 -21.19 1.03
CA LYS A 130 -15.36 -22.56 0.52
C LYS A 130 -15.19 -22.52 -1.00
N GLY A 131 -13.95 -22.65 -1.47
CA GLY A 131 -13.64 -22.62 -2.89
C GLY A 131 -13.23 -21.27 -3.44
N ALA A 132 -13.57 -20.98 -4.68
CA ALA A 132 -13.27 -19.73 -5.36
C ALA A 132 -14.30 -18.63 -5.04
N ILE A 133 -13.86 -17.37 -5.14
CA ILE A 133 -14.76 -16.22 -5.09
C ILE A 133 -15.71 -16.27 -6.28
N ASP A 134 -16.99 -16.08 -6.00
CA ASP A 134 -18.03 -15.83 -7.01
C ASP A 134 -18.27 -14.32 -7.13
N PRO A 135 -17.84 -13.68 -8.24
CA PRO A 135 -18.03 -12.25 -8.45
C PRO A 135 -19.47 -11.83 -8.74
N SER A 136 -20.37 -12.78 -8.94
CA SER A 136 -21.80 -12.54 -9.13
C SER A 136 -22.63 -12.80 -7.88
N TYR A 137 -21.99 -13.05 -6.73
CA TYR A 137 -22.67 -13.40 -5.49
C TYR A 137 -23.54 -12.26 -4.96
N GLY A 138 -24.82 -12.57 -4.72
CA GLY A 138 -25.78 -11.65 -4.11
C GLY A 138 -26.96 -11.30 -5.04
N ASN A 139 -27.72 -10.30 -4.62
CA ASN A 139 -28.99 -9.95 -5.28
C ASN A 139 -28.93 -8.74 -6.23
N GLY A 140 -27.75 -8.18 -6.46
CA GLY A 140 -27.56 -7.05 -7.36
C GLY A 140 -28.11 -5.71 -6.86
N LEU A 141 -28.32 -5.55 -5.55
CA LEU A 141 -28.90 -4.35 -4.94
C LEU A 141 -28.06 -3.81 -3.77
N LYS A 142 -26.76 -4.04 -3.76
CA LYS A 142 -25.83 -3.41 -2.80
C LYS A 142 -25.32 -2.07 -3.34
N ASP A 143 -24.42 -1.42 -2.61
CA ASP A 143 -24.01 -0.02 -2.86
C ASP A 143 -23.38 0.21 -4.23
N PHE A 144 -22.74 -0.80 -4.79
CA PHE A 144 -22.01 -0.69 -6.06
C PHE A 144 -22.43 -1.74 -7.09
N ASP A 145 -23.41 -2.59 -6.78
CA ASP A 145 -23.80 -3.68 -7.66
C ASP A 145 -24.38 -3.16 -8.98
N PRO A 146 -23.92 -3.66 -10.13
CA PRO A 146 -24.57 -3.42 -11.40
C PRO A 146 -25.92 -4.13 -11.45
N ALA A 147 -26.87 -3.58 -12.21
CA ALA A 147 -28.22 -4.11 -12.35
C ALA A 147 -28.22 -5.60 -12.76
N GLY A 148 -28.94 -6.42 -11.99
CA GLY A 148 -29.07 -7.85 -12.25
C GLY A 148 -27.85 -8.70 -11.90
N LYS A 149 -26.82 -8.12 -11.29
CA LYS A 149 -25.62 -8.84 -10.84
C LYS A 149 -25.25 -8.43 -9.42
N GLY A 150 -24.90 -9.41 -8.59
CA GLY A 150 -24.29 -9.15 -7.28
C GLY A 150 -22.81 -8.83 -7.41
N GLY A 151 -22.11 -8.79 -6.27
CA GLY A 151 -20.68 -8.62 -6.17
C GLY A 151 -20.12 -9.28 -4.91
N PHE A 152 -18.83 -9.60 -4.92
CA PHE A 152 -18.14 -10.10 -3.76
C PHE A 152 -17.47 -8.95 -3.02
N TYR A 153 -17.82 -8.73 -1.75
CA TYR A 153 -17.42 -7.57 -0.96
C TYR A 153 -16.34 -7.89 0.06
N VAL A 154 -15.31 -7.06 0.10
CA VAL A 154 -14.23 -7.06 1.08
C VAL A 154 -14.02 -5.65 1.63
N THR A 155 -13.24 -5.50 2.68
CA THR A 155 -12.82 -4.21 3.24
C THR A 155 -11.33 -4.23 3.56
N THR A 156 -10.67 -3.07 3.59
CA THR A 156 -9.30 -2.92 4.09
C THR A 156 -9.24 -2.71 5.61
N ASP A 157 -10.40 -2.49 6.25
CA ASP A 157 -10.51 -2.34 7.70
C ASP A 157 -10.85 -3.69 8.35
N ARG A 158 -9.87 -4.31 9.01
CA ARG A 158 -10.04 -5.58 9.72
C ARG A 158 -11.11 -5.50 10.81
N ALA A 159 -11.13 -4.42 11.59
CA ALA A 159 -12.11 -4.26 12.67
C ALA A 159 -13.55 -4.15 12.12
N GLN A 160 -13.70 -3.56 10.93
CA GLN A 160 -14.99 -3.53 10.22
C GLN A 160 -15.42 -4.95 9.80
N ALA A 161 -14.50 -5.77 9.25
CA ALA A 161 -14.80 -7.15 8.90
C ALA A 161 -15.17 -7.99 10.13
N GLU A 162 -14.49 -7.80 11.25
CA GLU A 162 -14.81 -8.46 12.53
C GLU A 162 -16.20 -8.07 13.04
N ARG A 163 -16.57 -6.77 12.98
CA ARG A 163 -17.94 -6.33 13.31
C ARG A 163 -18.99 -6.96 12.42
N TRP A 164 -18.71 -7.10 11.13
CA TRP A 164 -19.64 -7.78 10.20
C TRP A 164 -19.78 -9.27 10.50
N ALA A 165 -18.70 -9.94 10.88
CA ALA A 165 -18.73 -11.34 11.28
C ALA A 165 -19.60 -11.54 12.55
N GLN A 166 -19.47 -10.64 13.52
CA GLN A 166 -20.24 -10.68 14.79
C GLN A 166 -21.73 -10.39 14.60
N MET A 167 -22.12 -9.56 13.63
CA MET A 167 -23.52 -9.23 13.36
C MET A 167 -24.33 -10.40 12.79
N ARG A 168 -23.68 -11.42 12.26
CA ARG A 168 -24.32 -12.61 11.71
C ARG A 168 -24.42 -13.68 12.80
N THR A 169 -25.44 -13.58 13.62
CA THR A 169 -25.65 -14.25 14.91
C THR A 169 -25.64 -15.80 14.90
N ASP A 170 -25.60 -16.45 13.75
CA ASP A 170 -25.78 -17.91 13.69
C ASP A 170 -24.50 -18.70 13.45
N ARG A 171 -23.34 -18.07 13.30
CA ARG A 171 -22.07 -18.75 13.01
C ARG A 171 -20.89 -17.97 13.57
N ASN A 172 -19.98 -18.70 14.20
CA ASN A 172 -18.63 -18.21 14.49
C ASN A 172 -17.94 -17.99 13.12
N MET A 173 -18.15 -16.79 12.53
CA MET A 173 -17.67 -16.52 11.18
C MET A 173 -16.18 -16.17 11.22
N SER A 174 -15.39 -16.96 10.54
CA SER A 174 -13.98 -16.68 10.28
C SER A 174 -13.82 -15.41 9.42
N ILE A 175 -12.65 -14.81 9.50
CA ILE A 175 -12.24 -13.74 8.59
C ILE A 175 -11.31 -14.35 7.54
N THR A 176 -11.67 -14.21 6.29
CA THR A 176 -10.75 -14.53 5.19
C THR A 176 -9.94 -13.30 4.81
N GLN A 177 -8.63 -13.45 4.75
CA GLN A 177 -7.68 -12.38 4.39
C GLN A 177 -7.15 -12.61 2.96
N PHE A 178 -6.92 -11.51 2.25
CA PHE A 178 -6.28 -11.46 0.95
C PHE A 178 -5.17 -10.43 0.98
N ASP A 179 -3.94 -10.82 0.67
CA ASP A 179 -2.77 -9.93 0.58
C ASP A 179 -2.45 -9.72 -0.90
N VAL A 180 -3.16 -8.78 -1.54
CA VAL A 180 -3.09 -8.58 -3.00
C VAL A 180 -2.03 -7.55 -3.34
N PRO A 181 -1.01 -7.91 -4.15
CA PRO A 181 -0.01 -6.96 -4.63
C PRO A 181 -0.63 -5.78 -5.36
N ASN A 182 -0.14 -4.56 -5.09
CA ASN A 182 -0.65 -3.36 -5.75
C ASN A 182 -0.37 -3.39 -7.26
N SER A 183 0.69 -4.06 -7.70
CA SER A 183 0.97 -4.32 -9.12
C SER A 183 -0.12 -5.16 -9.80
N GLU A 184 -0.74 -6.09 -9.09
CA GLU A 184 -1.87 -6.88 -9.59
C GLU A 184 -3.18 -6.07 -9.57
N LEU A 185 -3.39 -5.25 -8.52
CA LEU A 185 -4.54 -4.33 -8.46
C LEU A 185 -4.49 -3.31 -9.60
N ALA A 186 -3.30 -2.81 -9.95
CA ALA A 186 -3.11 -1.85 -11.05
C ALA A 186 -3.48 -2.41 -12.44
N LYS A 187 -3.52 -3.74 -12.60
CA LYS A 187 -3.98 -4.39 -13.86
C LYS A 187 -5.49 -4.46 -13.99
N LEU A 188 -6.22 -4.15 -12.92
CA LEU A 188 -7.69 -4.20 -12.87
C LEU A 188 -8.28 -2.83 -13.23
N ASN A 189 -9.43 -2.84 -13.90
CA ASN A 189 -10.22 -1.63 -14.13
C ASN A 189 -11.04 -1.31 -12.87
N ILE A 190 -10.49 -0.50 -11.97
CA ILE A 190 -11.09 -0.19 -10.66
C ILE A 190 -11.65 1.23 -10.66
N LYS A 191 -12.95 1.38 -10.38
CA LYS A 191 -13.55 2.67 -10.04
C LYS A 191 -13.35 2.95 -8.54
N THR A 192 -12.75 4.07 -8.21
CA THR A 192 -12.49 4.46 -6.81
C THR A 192 -13.19 5.76 -6.46
N PHE A 193 -13.92 5.75 -5.35
CA PHE A 193 -14.50 6.92 -4.70
C PHE A 193 -13.69 7.24 -3.43
N GLY A 194 -12.86 8.28 -3.46
CA GLY A 194 -12.06 8.72 -2.31
C GLY A 194 -12.90 9.34 -1.18
N SER A 195 -14.14 9.75 -1.47
CA SER A 195 -15.08 10.31 -0.51
C SER A 195 -16.52 10.11 -0.97
N ALA A 196 -17.46 10.35 -0.05
CA ALA A 196 -18.90 10.34 -0.33
C ALA A 196 -19.35 11.65 -1.00
N ASN A 197 -18.85 11.94 -2.17
CA ASN A 197 -19.21 13.09 -2.98
C ASN A 197 -20.51 12.86 -3.77
N ALA A 198 -20.92 13.83 -4.60
CA ALA A 198 -22.14 13.74 -5.41
C ALA A 198 -22.11 12.56 -6.40
N GLU A 199 -20.96 12.28 -7.01
CA GLU A 199 -20.77 11.16 -7.92
C GLU A 199 -20.99 9.81 -7.22
N TRP A 200 -20.40 9.65 -6.01
CA TRP A 200 -20.65 8.46 -5.18
C TRP A 200 -22.14 8.32 -4.83
N ALA A 201 -22.80 9.42 -4.43
CA ALA A 201 -24.19 9.39 -4.04
C ALA A 201 -25.12 8.98 -5.21
N GLU A 202 -24.85 9.49 -6.41
CA GLU A 202 -25.58 9.11 -7.63
C GLU A 202 -25.34 7.62 -7.97
N PHE A 203 -24.06 7.17 -7.90
CA PHE A 203 -23.69 5.79 -8.19
C PHE A 203 -24.39 4.80 -7.25
N VAL A 204 -24.35 5.06 -5.94
CA VAL A 204 -25.04 4.25 -4.91
C VAL A 204 -26.57 4.28 -5.13
N THR A 205 -27.13 5.44 -5.48
CA THR A 205 -28.56 5.55 -5.73
C THR A 205 -28.99 4.66 -6.89
N LYS A 206 -28.28 4.69 -8.02
CA LYS A 206 -28.54 3.85 -9.18
C LYS A 206 -28.34 2.36 -8.86
N ALA A 207 -27.30 2.00 -8.11
CA ALA A 207 -27.04 0.63 -7.69
C ALA A 207 -28.20 0.07 -6.84
N ARG A 208 -28.60 0.82 -5.83
CA ARG A 208 -29.71 0.44 -4.93
C ARG A 208 -31.09 0.43 -5.60
N ALA A 209 -31.26 1.20 -6.68
CA ALA A 209 -32.44 1.17 -7.51
C ALA A 209 -32.41 0.04 -8.56
N GLY A 210 -31.28 -0.67 -8.71
CA GLY A 210 -31.14 -1.71 -9.73
C GLY A 210 -31.03 -1.18 -11.15
N THR A 211 -30.64 0.08 -11.33
CA THR A 211 -30.50 0.75 -12.63
C THR A 211 -29.05 1.08 -13.01
N LEU A 212 -28.09 0.77 -12.13
CA LEU A 212 -26.69 1.02 -12.39
C LEU A 212 -26.16 0.06 -13.47
N ALA A 213 -25.43 0.60 -14.43
CA ALA A 213 -24.68 -0.17 -15.42
C ALA A 213 -23.21 0.21 -15.35
N HIS A 214 -22.32 -0.78 -15.23
CA HIS A 214 -20.88 -0.60 -15.35
C HIS A 214 -20.18 -1.91 -15.74
N SER A 215 -18.94 -1.79 -16.21
CA SER A 215 -18.08 -2.90 -16.60
C SER A 215 -16.75 -2.88 -15.85
N TYR A 216 -16.71 -2.27 -14.65
CA TYR A 216 -15.51 -2.27 -13.82
C TYR A 216 -15.21 -3.68 -13.30
N ASP A 217 -13.92 -4.02 -13.20
CA ASP A 217 -13.47 -5.25 -12.54
C ASP A 217 -13.79 -5.21 -11.04
N ALA A 218 -13.64 -4.01 -10.44
CA ALA A 218 -13.99 -3.76 -9.05
C ALA A 218 -14.38 -2.29 -8.83
N VAL A 219 -15.08 -2.04 -7.71
CA VAL A 219 -15.43 -0.68 -7.26
C VAL A 219 -15.04 -0.54 -5.80
N SER A 220 -14.32 0.55 -5.46
CA SER A 220 -13.87 0.88 -4.12
C SER A 220 -14.49 2.19 -3.64
N GLY A 221 -14.85 2.28 -2.36
CA GLY A 221 -15.35 3.52 -1.78
C GLY A 221 -16.05 3.35 -0.44
N PRO A 222 -16.63 4.44 0.09
CA PRO A 222 -17.40 4.41 1.33
C PRO A 222 -18.69 3.57 1.22
N MET A 223 -19.12 2.96 2.33
CA MET A 223 -20.40 2.26 2.43
C MET A 223 -21.56 3.22 2.68
N LEU A 224 -22.75 2.87 2.23
CA LEU A 224 -24.00 3.50 2.65
C LEU A 224 -24.39 3.01 4.07
N LEU A 225 -24.40 3.92 5.06
CA LEU A 225 -24.74 3.59 6.45
C LEU A 225 -26.23 3.66 6.76
N ASN A 226 -26.94 4.61 6.15
CA ASN A 226 -28.34 4.91 6.51
C ASN A 226 -29.37 4.30 5.54
N LEU A 227 -29.23 3.02 5.21
CA LEU A 227 -30.05 2.33 4.22
C LEU A 227 -31.57 2.49 4.47
N LYS A 228 -32.03 2.48 5.73
CA LYS A 228 -33.47 2.64 6.06
C LYS A 228 -33.99 4.02 5.71
N ASP A 229 -33.24 5.08 6.04
CA ASP A 229 -33.61 6.47 5.72
C ASP A 229 -33.49 6.73 4.21
N PHE A 230 -32.42 6.19 3.60
CA PHE A 230 -32.20 6.30 2.17
C PHE A 230 -33.38 5.70 1.35
N ARG A 231 -33.90 4.52 1.72
CA ARG A 231 -35.04 3.90 1.10
C ARG A 231 -36.35 4.71 1.23
N ARG A 232 -36.40 5.65 2.19
CA ARG A 232 -37.51 6.59 2.39
C ARG A 232 -37.28 7.94 1.71
N GLY A 233 -36.25 8.05 0.83
CA GLY A 233 -35.93 9.26 0.11
C GLY A 233 -34.96 10.20 0.86
N GLY A 234 -34.36 9.76 1.97
CA GLY A 234 -33.32 10.51 2.68
C GLY A 234 -31.99 10.53 1.90
N LYS A 235 -31.18 11.57 2.15
CA LYS A 235 -29.85 11.67 1.54
C LYS A 235 -28.93 10.53 2.01
N PRO A 236 -28.09 9.95 1.11
CA PRO A 236 -27.17 8.90 1.49
C PRO A 236 -26.11 9.42 2.45
N ARG A 237 -25.86 8.70 3.53
CA ARG A 237 -24.78 8.94 4.49
C ARG A 237 -23.76 7.82 4.40
N ALA A 238 -22.49 8.17 4.37
CA ALA A 238 -21.39 7.25 4.17
C ALA A 238 -20.58 6.99 5.43
N GLY A 239 -19.90 5.84 5.48
CA GLY A 239 -18.89 5.52 6.47
C GLY A 239 -18.23 4.17 6.21
N GLY A 240 -17.09 3.96 6.84
CA GLY A 240 -16.27 2.78 6.59
C GLY A 240 -15.75 2.72 5.15
N SER A 241 -15.23 1.56 4.77
CA SER A 241 -14.73 1.30 3.42
C SER A 241 -15.24 -0.03 2.89
N GLN A 242 -15.42 -0.13 1.59
CA GLN A 242 -15.71 -1.37 0.92
C GLN A 242 -15.04 -1.44 -0.44
N PHE A 243 -14.72 -2.64 -0.85
CA PHE A 243 -14.20 -2.97 -2.16
C PHE A 243 -15.03 -4.14 -2.70
N ALA A 244 -15.64 -3.95 -3.84
CA ALA A 244 -16.56 -4.90 -4.45
C ALA A 244 -15.98 -5.45 -5.75
N ILE A 245 -15.95 -6.76 -5.90
CA ILE A 245 -15.35 -7.50 -7.02
C ILE A 245 -16.50 -7.96 -7.93
N TYR A 246 -16.36 -7.71 -9.26
CA TYR A 246 -17.41 -7.94 -10.25
C TYR A 246 -16.99 -8.76 -11.47
N SER A 247 -15.69 -8.94 -11.72
CA SER A 247 -15.21 -9.71 -12.86
C SER A 247 -14.48 -10.98 -12.43
N ASP A 248 -14.48 -11.99 -13.32
CA ASP A 248 -13.68 -13.21 -13.16
C ASP A 248 -12.19 -12.90 -13.06
N LYS A 249 -11.73 -11.85 -13.75
CA LYS A 249 -10.33 -11.39 -13.68
C LYS A 249 -9.97 -10.95 -12.28
N ALA A 250 -10.79 -10.11 -11.65
CA ALA A 250 -10.56 -9.66 -10.27
C ALA A 250 -10.72 -10.81 -9.28
N ALA A 251 -11.74 -11.68 -9.43
CA ALA A 251 -11.93 -12.84 -8.59
C ALA A 251 -10.71 -13.80 -8.65
N THR A 252 -10.18 -14.06 -9.85
CA THR A 252 -8.98 -14.88 -10.04
C THR A 252 -7.76 -14.26 -9.36
N THR A 253 -7.58 -12.95 -9.47
CA THR A 253 -6.51 -12.23 -8.77
C THR A 253 -6.63 -12.42 -7.27
N PHE A 254 -7.79 -12.16 -6.67
CA PHE A 254 -7.98 -12.31 -5.23
C PHE A 254 -7.83 -13.77 -4.76
N ASN A 255 -8.33 -14.74 -5.51
CA ASN A 255 -8.17 -16.16 -5.19
C ASN A 255 -6.71 -16.59 -5.10
N LYS A 256 -5.84 -16.04 -5.97
CA LYS A 256 -4.39 -16.33 -5.96
C LYS A 256 -3.71 -15.87 -4.68
N TYR A 257 -4.20 -14.78 -4.09
CA TYR A 257 -3.59 -14.14 -2.91
C TYR A 257 -4.43 -14.32 -1.63
N LYS A 258 -5.31 -15.31 -1.60
CA LYS A 258 -6.06 -15.68 -0.41
C LYS A 258 -5.12 -16.32 0.61
N SER A 259 -4.96 -15.67 1.77
CA SER A 259 -4.25 -16.24 2.91
C SER A 259 -5.18 -17.20 3.62
N GLY A 260 -4.66 -18.36 4.05
CA GLY A 260 -5.45 -19.33 4.82
C GLY A 260 -6.04 -18.70 6.07
N CYS A 261 -7.27 -19.08 6.43
CA CYS A 261 -7.89 -18.72 7.68
C CYS A 261 -6.97 -19.04 8.86
N LYS A 262 -6.61 -18.05 9.67
CA LYS A 262 -6.01 -18.21 10.98
C LYS A 262 -7.03 -17.87 12.05
#